data_7db5f7b27197c814f2a072b9de2ec90c
#
_entry.id   7db5f7b27197c814f2a072b9de2ec90c
#
_cell.length_a   1.000
_cell.length_b   1.000
_cell.length_c   1.000
_cell.angle_alpha   90.00
_cell.angle_beta   90.00
_cell.angle_gamma   90.00
#
_symmetry.space_group_name_H-M   'P 1'
#
loop_
_entity.id
_entity.type
_entity.pdbx_description
1 polymer ?
#
loop_
_entity_poly.entity_id
_entity_poly.type
_entity_poly.pdbx_seq_one_letter_code
_entity_poly.pdbx_strand_id
1 'polypeptide(L)'
;MGIKCGIVGLPNVGKSTLFNALTKAGIAAANFPFCTIEPNVGVVPVPDPRLNQLAEIVKPQKVIPTAVEFVDIAGLVAGAASGEGLGNKFLAHIREVDAITHVVRCFENDDVIHVNNRIDPLSDIDTIDTELALADLESVEKALNRAERSAKQGEKDAIARKPVLQKLQAGLNDGKPGRALGLDEEEKGLVRDLFLLTLKPVMYVANVLEDGFENNPHLDAVRARAATEGAQVVPVSAAIEEELSQLDDADRDAFLTDLGLDEPGLNRVIRAAYTLLGLQTYFTAGVKEVRAWTVRAGSTAPQAAAVIHTDFEKGFIRAETIAFDDFLKYKGEAGARDAGRLRLEGKEYRVQEGDVLHFRFNV
;
A
#
# COMPACT_ATOMS: atom_id res chain seq x y z
N MET A 1 7.26 -13.17 -1.42
CA MET A 1 6.70 -12.26 -2.44
C MET A 1 6.54 -10.91 -1.77
N GLY A 2 7.09 -9.85 -2.37
CA GLY A 2 6.91 -8.47 -1.89
C GLY A 2 5.43 -8.08 -1.96
N ILE A 3 5.01 -7.17 -1.10
CA ILE A 3 3.66 -6.63 -1.08
C ILE A 3 3.65 -5.43 -2.03
N LYS A 4 2.77 -5.48 -3.05
CA LYS A 4 2.80 -4.56 -4.19
C LYS A 4 1.62 -3.59 -4.17
N CYS A 5 1.90 -2.31 -4.40
CA CYS A 5 0.89 -1.28 -4.61
C CYS A 5 0.91 -0.84 -6.09
N GLY A 6 -0.19 -1.02 -6.80
CA GLY A 6 -0.30 -0.64 -8.21
C GLY A 6 -0.67 0.83 -8.37
N ILE A 7 0.10 1.58 -9.15
CA ILE A 7 -0.22 2.97 -9.50
C ILE A 7 -1.05 2.96 -10.77
N VAL A 8 -2.28 3.46 -10.68
CA VAL A 8 -3.21 3.58 -11.81
C VAL A 8 -3.63 5.03 -12.01
N GLY A 9 -4.12 5.36 -13.19
CA GLY A 9 -4.65 6.67 -13.52
C GLY A 9 -4.82 6.81 -15.02
N LEU A 10 -5.67 7.73 -15.44
CA LEU A 10 -5.84 8.06 -16.85
C LEU A 10 -4.55 8.68 -17.44
N PRO A 11 -4.40 8.75 -18.76
CA PRO A 11 -3.28 9.45 -19.36
C PRO A 11 -3.22 10.92 -18.93
N ASN A 12 -1.99 11.45 -18.79
CA ASN A 12 -1.70 12.86 -18.49
C ASN A 12 -2.20 13.38 -17.13
N VAL A 13 -2.44 12.48 -16.15
CA VAL A 13 -2.77 12.88 -14.76
C VAL A 13 -1.53 13.07 -13.87
N GLY A 14 -0.30 12.85 -14.39
CA GLY A 14 0.95 12.92 -13.63
C GLY A 14 1.44 11.57 -13.08
N LYS A 15 0.84 10.46 -13.50
CA LYS A 15 1.17 9.11 -13.02
C LYS A 15 2.64 8.75 -13.23
N SER A 16 3.17 8.92 -14.44
CA SER A 16 4.57 8.58 -14.76
C SER A 16 5.55 9.51 -14.06
N THR A 17 5.23 10.79 -13.92
CA THR A 17 6.04 11.75 -13.16
C THR A 17 6.15 11.31 -11.70
N LEU A 18 5.03 10.96 -11.08
CA LEU A 18 4.99 10.47 -9.70
C LEU A 18 5.78 9.17 -9.55
N PHE A 19 5.61 8.20 -10.46
CA PHE A 19 6.34 6.94 -10.43
C PHE A 19 7.85 7.14 -10.59
N ASN A 20 8.26 8.02 -11.51
CA ASN A 20 9.68 8.35 -11.71
C ASN A 20 10.29 9.01 -10.47
N ALA A 21 9.58 9.93 -9.82
CA ALA A 21 10.03 10.56 -8.59
C ALA A 21 10.15 9.53 -7.45
N LEU A 22 9.18 8.63 -7.29
CA LEU A 22 9.23 7.52 -6.34
C LEU A 22 10.43 6.60 -6.58
N THR A 23 10.69 6.22 -7.84
CA THR A 23 11.78 5.30 -8.18
C THR A 23 13.16 5.93 -8.07
N LYS A 24 13.29 7.23 -8.36
CA LYS A 24 14.54 7.97 -8.13
C LYS A 24 14.88 8.04 -6.63
N ALA A 25 13.89 8.31 -5.79
CA ALA A 25 14.04 8.22 -4.34
C ALA A 25 14.44 6.80 -3.89
N GLY A 26 14.01 5.77 -4.63
CA GLY A 26 14.32 4.37 -4.38
C GLY A 26 15.68 3.88 -4.90
N ILE A 27 16.37 4.62 -5.80
CA ILE A 27 17.69 4.18 -6.33
C ILE A 27 18.74 4.06 -5.21
N ALA A 28 18.62 4.81 -4.12
CA ALA A 28 19.38 4.57 -2.90
C ALA A 28 19.06 3.20 -2.25
N ALA A 29 17.98 2.56 -2.67
CA ALA A 29 17.53 1.25 -2.20
C ALA A 29 18.16 0.04 -2.93
N ALA A 30 19.11 0.25 -3.84
CA ALA A 30 19.85 -0.83 -4.56
C ALA A 30 20.57 -1.83 -3.61
N ASN A 31 20.52 -1.57 -2.30
CA ASN A 31 21.09 -2.42 -1.25
C ASN A 31 20.08 -3.33 -0.55
N PHE A 32 18.79 -3.35 -0.99
CA PHE A 32 17.82 -4.28 -0.41
C PHE A 32 18.11 -5.71 -0.91
N PRO A 33 18.43 -6.64 -0.01
CA PRO A 33 18.60 -8.03 -0.38
C PRO A 33 17.26 -8.61 -0.88
N PHE A 34 17.31 -9.36 -2.00
CA PHE A 34 16.17 -10.07 -2.60
C PHE A 34 15.19 -9.24 -3.46
N CYS A 35 15.52 -8.01 -3.86
CA CYS A 35 14.71 -7.28 -4.84
C CYS A 35 15.13 -7.64 -6.27
N THR A 36 14.20 -8.18 -7.04
CA THR A 36 14.37 -8.37 -8.50
C THR A 36 14.07 -7.02 -9.17
N ILE A 37 14.97 -6.55 -10.03
CA ILE A 37 14.72 -5.35 -10.84
C ILE A 37 13.82 -5.79 -12.00
N GLU A 38 12.53 -5.53 -11.89
CA GLU A 38 11.57 -5.72 -12.96
C GLU A 38 11.25 -4.36 -13.62
N PRO A 39 11.04 -4.30 -14.94
CA PRO A 39 10.54 -3.09 -15.58
C PRO A 39 9.21 -2.66 -14.91
N ASN A 40 9.04 -1.38 -14.66
CA ASN A 40 7.85 -0.79 -14.04
C ASN A 40 7.61 -1.18 -12.57
N VAL A 41 8.59 -1.74 -11.86
CA VAL A 41 8.54 -1.99 -10.41
C VAL A 41 9.55 -1.10 -9.71
N GLY A 42 9.09 -0.27 -8.80
CA GLY A 42 9.91 0.58 -7.93
C GLY A 42 9.89 0.07 -6.50
N VAL A 43 11.06 -0.24 -5.95
CA VAL A 43 11.21 -0.59 -4.53
C VAL A 43 11.61 0.67 -3.78
N VAL A 44 10.78 1.11 -2.85
CA VAL A 44 10.92 2.41 -2.20
C VAL A 44 11.02 2.22 -0.69
N PRO A 45 12.08 2.77 -0.03
CA PRO A 45 12.18 2.70 1.42
C PRO A 45 11.02 3.43 2.09
N VAL A 46 10.50 2.84 3.17
CA VAL A 46 9.47 3.49 4.00
C VAL A 46 10.15 4.48 4.93
N PRO A 47 9.83 5.78 4.85
CA PRO A 47 10.39 6.78 5.73
C PRO A 47 9.91 6.55 7.17
N ASP A 48 10.84 6.21 8.07
CA ASP A 48 10.55 5.96 9.46
C ASP A 48 11.65 6.58 10.36
N PRO A 49 11.39 7.71 11.01
CA PRO A 49 12.37 8.39 11.86
C PRO A 49 12.79 7.56 13.06
N ARG A 50 11.96 6.60 13.49
CA ARG A 50 12.25 5.72 14.63
C ARG A 50 13.51 4.87 14.40
N LEU A 51 13.76 4.49 13.15
CA LEU A 51 14.94 3.69 12.78
C LEU A 51 16.24 4.43 13.09
N ASN A 52 16.30 5.72 12.79
CA ASN A 52 17.47 6.56 13.08
C ASN A 52 17.63 6.78 14.58
N GLN A 53 16.54 6.99 15.32
CA GLN A 53 16.58 7.16 16.78
C GLN A 53 17.10 5.89 17.49
N LEU A 54 16.72 4.70 17.01
CA LEU A 54 17.30 3.44 17.50
C LEU A 54 18.79 3.34 17.17
N ALA A 55 19.18 3.75 15.96
CA ALA A 55 20.58 3.72 15.52
C ALA A 55 21.48 4.66 16.34
N GLU A 56 20.99 5.81 16.76
CA GLU A 56 21.73 6.74 17.66
C GLU A 56 22.09 6.09 19.00
N ILE A 57 21.20 5.24 19.53
CA ILE A 57 21.44 4.55 20.83
C ILE A 57 22.36 3.36 20.61
N VAL A 58 22.10 2.53 19.62
CA VAL A 58 22.80 1.24 19.41
C VAL A 58 24.13 1.43 18.72
N LYS A 59 24.28 2.47 17.87
CA LYS A 59 25.43 2.75 17.00
C LYS A 59 25.85 1.55 16.17
N PRO A 60 24.93 1.05 15.32
CA PRO A 60 25.17 -0.16 14.54
C PRO A 60 26.13 0.07 13.38
N GLN A 61 26.63 -1.02 12.81
CA GLN A 61 27.43 -0.97 11.57
C GLN A 61 26.55 -0.66 10.34
N LYS A 62 25.26 -1.05 10.36
CA LYS A 62 24.31 -0.83 9.26
C LYS A 62 22.94 -0.45 9.81
N VAL A 63 22.24 0.41 9.05
CA VAL A 63 20.85 0.78 9.27
C VAL A 63 20.07 0.37 8.02
N ILE A 64 19.05 -0.45 8.18
CA ILE A 64 18.29 -1.01 7.07
C ILE A 64 16.81 -0.69 7.24
N PRO A 65 16.25 0.21 6.43
CA PRO A 65 14.81 0.50 6.44
C PRO A 65 14.00 -0.67 5.86
N THR A 66 12.70 -0.66 6.06
CA THR A 66 11.78 -1.49 5.29
C THR A 66 11.42 -0.81 3.98
N ALA A 67 10.81 -1.56 3.05
CA ALA A 67 10.44 -1.05 1.74
C ALA A 67 9.05 -1.53 1.32
N VAL A 68 8.45 -0.79 0.41
CA VAL A 68 7.21 -1.14 -0.30
C VAL A 68 7.49 -1.14 -1.80
N GLU A 69 6.83 -2.04 -2.53
CA GLU A 69 6.93 -2.12 -3.98
C GLU A 69 5.77 -1.34 -4.63
N PHE A 70 6.12 -0.41 -5.51
CA PHE A 70 5.17 0.25 -6.39
C PHE A 70 5.31 -0.29 -7.81
N VAL A 71 4.17 -0.55 -8.45
CA VAL A 71 4.10 -1.03 -9.83
C VAL A 71 3.43 0.02 -10.69
N ASP A 72 4.14 0.54 -11.71
CA ASP A 72 3.51 1.42 -12.70
C ASP A 72 2.66 0.58 -13.64
N ILE A 73 1.35 0.73 -13.50
CA ILE A 73 0.38 0.06 -14.36
C ILE A 73 0.04 1.01 -15.51
N ALA A 74 0.34 0.59 -16.74
CA ALA A 74 0.09 1.39 -17.94
C ALA A 74 -1.35 1.91 -17.96
N GLY A 75 -1.50 3.20 -18.31
CA GLY A 75 -2.78 3.89 -18.22
C GLY A 75 -3.92 3.23 -19.01
N LEU A 76 -5.10 3.28 -18.44
CA LEU A 76 -6.34 2.82 -19.04
C LEU A 76 -6.84 3.85 -20.05
N VAL A 77 -7.34 3.36 -21.19
CA VAL A 77 -8.20 4.14 -22.08
C VAL A 77 -9.62 3.57 -21.95
N ALA A 78 -10.63 4.41 -21.92
CA ALA A 78 -12.01 3.97 -21.81
C ALA A 78 -12.36 2.88 -22.85
N GLY A 79 -13.10 1.83 -22.43
CA GLY A 79 -13.43 0.68 -23.27
C GLY A 79 -12.45 -0.49 -23.20
N ALA A 80 -11.55 -0.49 -22.23
CA ALA A 80 -10.53 -1.52 -22.08
C ALA A 80 -11.09 -2.92 -21.72
N ALA A 81 -12.22 -2.97 -21.02
CA ALA A 81 -12.86 -4.25 -20.66
C ALA A 81 -13.58 -4.92 -21.85
N SER A 82 -14.00 -4.14 -22.85
CA SER A 82 -14.76 -4.63 -23.99
C SER A 82 -13.92 -4.93 -25.24
N GLY A 83 -12.61 -4.67 -25.22
CA GLY A 83 -11.83 -4.70 -26.45
C GLY A 83 -10.37 -5.06 -26.31
N GLU A 84 -9.78 -5.20 -27.37
CA GLU A 84 -8.54 -5.81 -27.80
C GLU A 84 -7.26 -5.30 -27.09
N GLY A 85 -6.55 -6.22 -26.44
CA GLY A 85 -5.10 -6.14 -26.22
C GLY A 85 -4.63 -5.35 -24.98
N LEU A 86 -4.71 -4.03 -24.94
CA LEU A 86 -4.13 -3.19 -23.86
C LEU A 86 -4.94 -3.25 -22.56
N GLY A 87 -6.27 -3.28 -22.65
CA GLY A 87 -7.16 -3.36 -21.48
C GLY A 87 -6.99 -4.66 -20.68
N ASN A 88 -6.86 -5.78 -21.37
CA ASN A 88 -6.63 -7.07 -20.73
C ASN A 88 -5.29 -7.11 -19.98
N LYS A 89 -4.23 -6.46 -20.50
CA LYS A 89 -2.95 -6.35 -19.80
C LYS A 89 -3.06 -5.46 -18.56
N PHE A 90 -3.76 -4.35 -18.65
CA PHE A 90 -4.03 -3.47 -17.51
C PHE A 90 -4.73 -4.22 -16.37
N LEU A 91 -5.82 -4.93 -16.68
CA LEU A 91 -6.56 -5.71 -15.70
C LEU A 91 -5.72 -6.86 -15.11
N ALA A 92 -4.86 -7.49 -15.93
CA ALA A 92 -3.94 -8.53 -15.46
C ALA A 92 -2.92 -7.97 -14.46
N HIS A 93 -2.32 -6.81 -14.74
CA HIS A 93 -1.38 -6.17 -13.82
C HIS A 93 -2.05 -5.75 -12.51
N ILE A 94 -3.31 -5.24 -12.56
CA ILE A 94 -4.05 -4.93 -11.33
C ILE A 94 -4.32 -6.20 -10.51
N ARG A 95 -4.54 -7.36 -11.12
CA ARG A 95 -4.70 -8.63 -10.38
C ARG A 95 -3.47 -9.00 -9.56
N GLU A 96 -2.28 -8.65 -10.02
CA GLU A 96 -1.01 -9.01 -9.41
C GLU A 96 -0.59 -8.13 -8.22
N VAL A 97 -1.25 -6.98 -8.01
CA VAL A 97 -0.97 -6.07 -6.90
C VAL A 97 -1.93 -6.27 -5.74
N ASP A 98 -1.53 -5.87 -4.52
CA ASP A 98 -2.32 -6.05 -3.30
C ASP A 98 -3.24 -4.86 -3.02
N ALA A 99 -2.88 -3.64 -3.47
CA ALA A 99 -3.65 -2.41 -3.32
C ALA A 99 -3.48 -1.51 -4.53
N ILE A 100 -4.35 -0.52 -4.67
CA ILE A 100 -4.37 0.44 -5.77
C ILE A 100 -4.09 1.85 -5.25
N THR A 101 -3.10 2.51 -5.83
CA THR A 101 -2.86 3.95 -5.72
C THR A 101 -3.41 4.64 -6.97
N HIS A 102 -4.57 5.25 -6.85
CA HIS A 102 -5.23 5.91 -7.97
C HIS A 102 -4.82 7.38 -8.05
N VAL A 103 -4.03 7.72 -9.06
CA VAL A 103 -3.59 9.11 -9.32
C VAL A 103 -4.68 9.83 -10.11
N VAL A 104 -5.15 10.95 -9.57
CA VAL A 104 -6.18 11.79 -10.19
C VAL A 104 -5.68 13.22 -10.36
N ARG A 105 -6.02 13.85 -11.48
CA ARG A 105 -5.63 15.22 -11.77
C ARG A 105 -6.60 16.20 -11.11
N CYS A 106 -6.07 17.03 -10.20
CA CYS A 106 -6.82 18.05 -9.49
C CYS A 106 -6.28 19.47 -9.77
N PHE A 107 -5.87 19.73 -11.00
CA PHE A 107 -5.34 21.03 -11.43
C PHE A 107 -5.71 21.33 -12.88
N GLU A 108 -5.83 22.61 -13.20
CA GLU A 108 -6.02 23.09 -14.55
C GLU A 108 -4.65 23.52 -15.14
N ASN A 109 -4.38 23.11 -16.37
CA ASN A 109 -3.20 23.49 -17.11
C ASN A 109 -3.48 23.29 -18.61
N ASP A 110 -3.50 24.37 -19.37
CA ASP A 110 -3.81 24.37 -20.81
C ASP A 110 -2.73 23.70 -21.66
N ASP A 111 -1.48 23.64 -21.17
CA ASP A 111 -0.37 22.97 -21.84
C ASP A 111 -0.43 21.45 -21.74
N VAL A 112 -1.25 20.90 -20.83
CA VAL A 112 -1.40 19.46 -20.60
C VAL A 112 -2.81 19.03 -20.99
N ILE A 113 -2.94 18.43 -22.17
CA ILE A 113 -4.24 17.99 -22.69
C ILE A 113 -4.76 16.83 -21.85
N HIS A 114 -5.99 16.97 -21.33
CA HIS A 114 -6.72 15.85 -20.70
C HIS A 114 -7.41 15.00 -21.76
N VAL A 115 -7.45 13.66 -21.57
CA VAL A 115 -8.07 12.72 -22.54
C VAL A 115 -9.53 13.03 -22.83
N ASN A 116 -10.27 13.58 -21.85
CA ASN A 116 -11.69 13.96 -21.99
C ASN A 116 -11.88 15.46 -22.31
N ASN A 117 -10.83 16.21 -22.63
CA ASN A 117 -10.83 17.65 -22.86
C ASN A 117 -11.46 18.48 -21.73
N ARG A 118 -11.57 17.94 -20.53
CA ARG A 118 -12.05 18.63 -19.33
C ARG A 118 -11.37 18.03 -18.10
N ILE A 119 -11.19 18.82 -17.07
CA ILE A 119 -10.70 18.35 -15.76
C ILE A 119 -11.91 18.00 -14.90
N ASP A 120 -12.09 16.72 -14.64
CA ASP A 120 -13.18 16.19 -13.81
C ASP A 120 -12.68 14.91 -13.10
N PRO A 121 -12.04 15.08 -11.93
CA PRO A 121 -11.42 13.96 -11.22
C PRO A 121 -12.44 12.88 -10.81
N LEU A 122 -13.71 13.22 -10.57
CA LEU A 122 -14.73 12.23 -10.27
C LEU A 122 -15.07 11.37 -11.49
N SER A 123 -15.18 11.98 -12.66
CA SER A 123 -15.38 11.26 -13.93
C SER A 123 -14.19 10.34 -14.25
N ASP A 124 -12.97 10.76 -13.89
CA ASP A 124 -11.77 9.96 -14.09
C ASP A 124 -11.77 8.72 -13.17
N ILE A 125 -12.17 8.91 -11.90
CA ILE A 125 -12.36 7.82 -10.94
C ILE A 125 -13.42 6.84 -11.43
N ASP A 126 -14.60 7.34 -11.82
CA ASP A 126 -15.70 6.52 -12.29
C ASP A 126 -15.35 5.72 -13.55
N THR A 127 -14.51 6.27 -14.44
CA THR A 127 -14.03 5.58 -15.63
C THR A 127 -13.23 4.33 -15.24
N ILE A 128 -12.28 4.44 -14.32
CA ILE A 128 -11.47 3.30 -13.88
C ILE A 128 -12.32 2.32 -13.07
N ASP A 129 -13.12 2.79 -12.13
CA ASP A 129 -13.98 1.93 -11.31
C ASP A 129 -14.98 1.13 -12.18
N THR A 130 -15.51 1.73 -13.25
CA THR A 130 -16.41 1.06 -14.21
C THR A 130 -15.70 -0.08 -14.92
N GLU A 131 -14.48 0.13 -15.41
CA GLU A 131 -13.72 -0.92 -16.10
C GLU A 131 -13.37 -2.08 -15.16
N LEU A 132 -13.01 -1.78 -13.91
CA LEU A 132 -12.76 -2.80 -12.90
C LEU A 132 -14.05 -3.57 -12.55
N ALA A 133 -15.17 -2.86 -12.42
CA ALA A 133 -16.46 -3.46 -12.11
C ALA A 133 -16.96 -4.39 -13.23
N LEU A 134 -16.80 -4.00 -14.50
CA LEU A 134 -17.17 -4.83 -15.66
C LEU A 134 -16.35 -6.13 -15.69
N ALA A 135 -15.04 -6.06 -15.43
CA ALA A 135 -14.17 -7.23 -15.37
C ALA A 135 -14.54 -8.19 -14.22
N ASP A 136 -14.90 -7.62 -13.07
CA ASP A 136 -15.34 -8.41 -11.92
C ASP A 136 -16.71 -9.01 -12.14
N LEU A 137 -17.64 -8.27 -12.77
CA LEU A 137 -18.99 -8.74 -13.07
C LEU A 137 -18.95 -10.02 -13.91
N GLU A 138 -18.11 -10.05 -14.94
CA GLU A 138 -17.93 -11.27 -15.77
C GLU A 138 -17.46 -12.48 -14.92
N SER A 139 -16.52 -12.24 -13.99
CA SER A 139 -16.00 -13.27 -13.11
C SER A 139 -17.05 -13.76 -12.10
N VAL A 140 -17.79 -12.81 -11.52
CA VAL A 140 -18.86 -13.07 -10.54
C VAL A 140 -20.01 -13.84 -11.19
N GLU A 141 -20.45 -13.46 -12.41
CA GLU A 141 -21.53 -14.17 -13.13
C GLU A 141 -21.17 -15.61 -13.46
N LYS A 142 -19.94 -15.84 -13.93
CA LYS A 142 -19.45 -17.21 -14.17
C LYS A 142 -19.43 -18.04 -12.89
N ALA A 143 -18.98 -17.45 -11.77
CA ALA A 143 -18.94 -18.10 -10.47
C ALA A 143 -20.34 -18.36 -9.92
N LEU A 144 -21.26 -17.40 -10.04
CA LEU A 144 -22.67 -17.52 -9.60
C LEU A 144 -23.38 -18.65 -10.34
N ASN A 145 -23.25 -18.72 -11.66
CA ASN A 145 -23.83 -19.79 -12.47
C ASN A 145 -23.32 -21.19 -12.04
N ARG A 146 -22.05 -21.30 -11.65
CA ARG A 146 -21.50 -22.56 -11.12
C ARG A 146 -22.06 -22.85 -9.73
N ALA A 147 -22.03 -21.87 -8.83
CA ALA A 147 -22.54 -22.03 -7.47
C ALA A 147 -24.03 -22.41 -7.44
N GLU A 148 -24.86 -21.87 -8.35
CA GLU A 148 -26.27 -22.24 -8.45
C GLU A 148 -26.49 -23.69 -8.85
N ARG A 149 -25.66 -24.24 -9.73
CA ARG A 149 -25.72 -25.66 -10.12
C ARG A 149 -25.30 -26.59 -8.99
N SER A 150 -24.18 -26.30 -8.35
CA SER A 150 -23.67 -27.06 -7.22
C SER A 150 -24.58 -26.97 -5.98
N ALA A 151 -25.16 -25.81 -5.70
CA ALA A 151 -26.10 -25.62 -4.59
C ALA A 151 -27.38 -26.47 -4.76
N LYS A 152 -27.88 -26.65 -6.02
CA LYS A 152 -28.99 -27.57 -6.30
C LYS A 152 -28.66 -29.05 -6.01
N GLN A 153 -27.37 -29.40 -5.99
CA GLN A 153 -26.87 -30.73 -5.65
C GLN A 153 -26.60 -30.88 -4.15
N GLY A 154 -26.83 -29.82 -3.35
CA GLY A 154 -26.67 -29.84 -1.91
C GLY A 154 -25.23 -29.58 -1.42
N GLU A 155 -24.36 -29.08 -2.28
CA GLU A 155 -22.96 -28.76 -1.91
C GLU A 155 -22.93 -27.54 -0.96
N LYS A 156 -22.42 -27.75 0.26
CA LYS A 156 -22.48 -26.76 1.34
C LYS A 156 -21.74 -25.47 1.01
N ASP A 157 -20.54 -25.57 0.42
CA ASP A 157 -19.73 -24.42 0.06
C ASP A 157 -20.41 -23.55 -1.01
N ALA A 158 -21.07 -24.19 -1.99
CA ALA A 158 -21.82 -23.49 -3.02
C ALA A 158 -23.07 -22.79 -2.44
N ILE A 159 -23.74 -23.40 -1.45
CA ILE A 159 -24.88 -22.81 -0.76
C ILE A 159 -24.46 -21.54 0.00
N ALA A 160 -23.31 -21.58 0.71
CA ALA A 160 -22.78 -20.43 1.45
C ALA A 160 -22.29 -19.31 0.50
N ARG A 161 -21.64 -19.69 -0.62
CA ARG A 161 -21.05 -18.76 -1.58
C ARG A 161 -22.08 -18.00 -2.42
N LYS A 162 -23.22 -18.65 -2.75
CA LYS A 162 -24.24 -18.08 -3.63
C LYS A 162 -24.74 -16.70 -3.19
N PRO A 163 -25.18 -16.46 -1.94
CA PRO A 163 -25.68 -15.15 -1.52
C PRO A 163 -24.60 -14.05 -1.60
N VAL A 164 -23.34 -14.37 -1.36
CA VAL A 164 -22.22 -13.43 -1.49
C VAL A 164 -22.04 -13.02 -2.95
N LEU A 165 -22.07 -13.98 -3.87
CA LEU A 165 -21.97 -13.70 -5.31
C LEU A 165 -23.16 -12.88 -5.83
N GLN A 166 -24.38 -13.12 -5.32
CA GLN A 166 -25.57 -12.32 -5.65
C GLN A 166 -25.44 -10.88 -5.13
N LYS A 167 -24.94 -10.69 -3.90
CA LYS A 167 -24.66 -9.36 -3.33
C LYS A 167 -23.63 -8.60 -4.17
N LEU A 168 -22.54 -9.27 -4.57
CA LEU A 168 -21.52 -8.70 -5.46
C LEU A 168 -22.09 -8.33 -6.82
N GLN A 169 -22.84 -9.22 -7.48
CA GLN A 169 -23.45 -8.97 -8.77
C GLN A 169 -24.39 -7.76 -8.73
N ALA A 170 -25.27 -7.69 -7.73
CA ALA A 170 -26.19 -6.56 -7.58
C ALA A 170 -25.42 -5.24 -7.36
N GLY A 171 -24.41 -5.23 -6.47
CA GLY A 171 -23.63 -4.04 -6.20
C GLY A 171 -22.84 -3.55 -7.42
N LEU A 172 -22.18 -4.47 -8.15
CA LEU A 172 -21.41 -4.12 -9.34
C LEU A 172 -22.32 -3.60 -10.47
N ASN A 173 -23.53 -4.16 -10.65
CA ASN A 173 -24.53 -3.65 -11.60
C ASN A 173 -25.03 -2.25 -11.22
N ASP A 174 -25.07 -1.92 -9.92
CA ASP A 174 -25.41 -0.58 -9.42
C ASP A 174 -24.21 0.40 -9.49
N GLY A 175 -23.06 0.00 -10.08
CA GLY A 175 -21.86 0.80 -10.16
C GLY A 175 -21.09 0.93 -8.84
N LYS A 176 -21.39 0.09 -7.85
CA LYS A 176 -20.71 0.10 -6.55
C LYS A 176 -19.53 -0.89 -6.57
N PRO A 177 -18.29 -0.47 -6.25
CA PRO A 177 -17.17 -1.39 -6.17
C PRO A 177 -17.34 -2.38 -5.01
N GLY A 178 -16.82 -3.59 -5.17
CA GLY A 178 -16.94 -4.65 -4.16
C GLY A 178 -16.51 -4.23 -2.75
N ARG A 179 -15.48 -3.36 -2.63
CA ARG A 179 -14.98 -2.79 -1.37
C ARG A 179 -16.02 -1.98 -0.61
N ALA A 180 -16.99 -1.37 -1.31
CA ALA A 180 -18.05 -0.56 -0.72
C ALA A 180 -19.29 -1.36 -0.30
N LEU A 181 -19.34 -2.69 -0.55
CA LEU A 181 -20.51 -3.53 -0.27
C LEU A 181 -20.55 -4.09 1.17
N GLY A 182 -19.55 -3.76 2.00
CA GLY A 182 -19.52 -4.19 3.41
C GLY A 182 -19.48 -5.71 3.56
N LEU A 183 -18.67 -6.41 2.76
CA LEU A 183 -18.41 -7.84 2.96
C LEU A 183 -17.56 -8.05 4.21
N ASP A 184 -17.97 -8.98 5.05
CA ASP A 184 -17.15 -9.43 6.18
C ASP A 184 -16.00 -10.35 5.74
N GLU A 185 -15.12 -10.75 6.68
CA GLU A 185 -13.96 -11.58 6.35
C GLU A 185 -14.33 -13.01 5.92
N GLU A 186 -15.45 -13.54 6.41
CA GLU A 186 -15.98 -14.84 5.98
C GLU A 186 -16.50 -14.75 4.55
N GLU A 187 -17.31 -13.75 4.23
CA GLU A 187 -17.81 -13.46 2.88
C GLU A 187 -16.65 -13.25 1.89
N LYS A 188 -15.63 -12.45 2.27
CA LYS A 188 -14.42 -12.26 1.44
C LYS A 188 -13.66 -13.59 1.23
N GLY A 189 -13.59 -14.43 2.26
CA GLY A 189 -12.99 -15.76 2.18
C GLY A 189 -13.64 -16.63 1.10
N LEU A 190 -14.97 -16.61 1.00
CA LEU A 190 -15.75 -17.39 0.04
C LEU A 190 -15.52 -17.01 -1.43
N VAL A 191 -15.03 -15.81 -1.72
CA VAL A 191 -14.80 -15.29 -3.08
C VAL A 191 -13.33 -14.99 -3.37
N ARG A 192 -12.42 -15.34 -2.47
CA ARG A 192 -11.00 -15.03 -2.57
C ARG A 192 -10.34 -15.56 -3.84
N ASP A 193 -10.76 -16.73 -4.30
CA ASP A 193 -10.27 -17.39 -5.52
C ASP A 193 -10.64 -16.65 -6.81
N LEU A 194 -11.57 -15.69 -6.76
CA LEU A 194 -11.95 -14.89 -7.92
C LEU A 194 -10.99 -13.71 -8.16
N PHE A 195 -10.13 -13.36 -7.22
CA PHE A 195 -9.18 -12.25 -7.31
C PHE A 195 -9.84 -10.96 -7.81
N LEU A 196 -11.00 -10.61 -7.21
CA LEU A 196 -11.79 -9.47 -7.64
C LEU A 196 -11.00 -8.17 -7.47
N LEU A 197 -11.03 -7.36 -8.53
CA LEU A 197 -10.28 -6.10 -8.62
C LEU A 197 -10.90 -5.02 -7.75
N THR A 198 -12.23 -4.97 -7.71
CA THR A 198 -12.99 -3.97 -6.94
C THR A 198 -13.00 -4.25 -5.43
N LEU A 199 -12.53 -5.42 -4.98
CA LEU A 199 -12.32 -5.72 -3.57
C LEU A 199 -10.97 -5.22 -3.04
N LYS A 200 -10.03 -4.87 -3.93
CA LYS A 200 -8.73 -4.35 -3.52
C LYS A 200 -8.88 -3.00 -2.81
N PRO A 201 -8.12 -2.77 -1.73
CA PRO A 201 -8.09 -1.47 -1.08
C PRO A 201 -7.53 -0.41 -2.04
N VAL A 202 -8.10 0.80 -1.96
CA VAL A 202 -7.77 1.94 -2.83
C VAL A 202 -7.43 3.15 -1.99
N MET A 203 -6.42 3.91 -2.40
CA MET A 203 -6.20 5.29 -1.99
C MET A 203 -6.11 6.19 -3.21
N TYR A 204 -6.48 7.46 -3.04
CA TYR A 204 -6.38 8.46 -4.08
C TYR A 204 -5.14 9.34 -3.85
N VAL A 205 -4.33 9.51 -4.89
CA VAL A 205 -3.27 10.52 -4.94
C VAL A 205 -3.78 11.66 -5.81
N ALA A 206 -4.18 12.75 -5.15
CA ALA A 206 -4.66 13.94 -5.82
C ALA A 206 -3.45 14.79 -6.27
N ASN A 207 -3.18 14.77 -7.57
CA ASN A 207 -2.11 15.57 -8.14
C ASN A 207 -2.59 17.02 -8.31
N VAL A 208 -1.96 17.94 -7.58
CA VAL A 208 -2.29 19.36 -7.52
C VAL A 208 -1.11 20.22 -8.01
N LEU A 209 -1.34 21.50 -8.30
CA LEU A 209 -0.27 22.47 -8.47
C LEU A 209 0.33 22.85 -7.11
N GLU A 210 1.42 23.60 -7.14
CA GLU A 210 2.16 24.06 -5.96
C GLU A 210 1.26 24.85 -4.98
N ASP A 211 0.35 25.67 -5.49
CA ASP A 211 -0.62 26.47 -4.75
C ASP A 211 -1.99 25.76 -4.56
N GLY A 212 -2.12 24.54 -5.06
CA GLY A 212 -3.39 23.80 -5.15
C GLY A 212 -3.72 22.89 -3.95
N PHE A 213 -2.98 22.96 -2.85
CA PHE A 213 -3.24 22.13 -1.65
C PHE A 213 -4.43 22.61 -0.83
N GLU A 214 -4.77 23.90 -0.94
CA GLU A 214 -5.90 24.56 -0.28
C GLU A 214 -6.81 25.24 -1.30
N ASN A 215 -8.08 25.44 -0.93
CA ASN A 215 -9.08 26.10 -1.78
C ASN A 215 -9.22 25.52 -3.19
N ASN A 216 -9.08 24.21 -3.31
CA ASN A 216 -9.12 23.48 -4.58
C ASN A 216 -10.41 22.64 -4.68
N PRO A 217 -11.40 23.08 -5.47
CA PRO A 217 -12.68 22.37 -5.61
C PRO A 217 -12.54 20.93 -6.14
N HIS A 218 -11.55 20.69 -7.00
CA HIS A 218 -11.27 19.33 -7.52
C HIS A 218 -10.77 18.40 -6.41
N LEU A 219 -9.85 18.90 -5.58
CA LEU A 219 -9.35 18.15 -4.42
C LEU A 219 -10.46 17.87 -3.40
N ASP A 220 -11.30 18.88 -3.15
CA ASP A 220 -12.42 18.74 -2.19
C ASP A 220 -13.46 17.72 -2.70
N ALA A 221 -13.73 17.68 -4.00
CA ALA A 221 -14.60 16.68 -4.61
C ALA A 221 -14.03 15.26 -4.45
N VAL A 222 -12.71 15.08 -4.64
CA VAL A 222 -12.04 13.77 -4.41
C VAL A 222 -12.10 13.38 -2.94
N ARG A 223 -11.88 14.31 -2.01
CA ARG A 223 -12.00 14.06 -0.57
C ARG A 223 -13.41 13.62 -0.17
N ALA A 224 -14.43 14.29 -0.72
CA ALA A 224 -15.83 13.94 -0.47
C ALA A 224 -16.15 12.53 -0.99
N ARG A 225 -15.70 12.17 -2.20
CA ARG A 225 -15.85 10.82 -2.77
C ARG A 225 -15.15 9.78 -1.90
N ALA A 226 -13.90 10.00 -1.57
CA ALA A 226 -13.10 9.09 -0.76
C ALA A 226 -13.73 8.82 0.63
N ALA A 227 -14.31 9.84 1.25
CA ALA A 227 -14.99 9.70 2.54
C ALA A 227 -16.18 8.73 2.47
N THR A 228 -16.91 8.68 1.35
CA THR A 228 -18.02 7.71 1.17
C THR A 228 -17.55 6.27 1.03
N GLU A 229 -16.30 6.06 0.65
CA GLU A 229 -15.70 4.74 0.44
C GLU A 229 -14.76 4.32 1.59
N GLY A 230 -14.52 5.20 2.55
CA GLY A 230 -13.51 4.99 3.60
C GLY A 230 -12.07 4.99 3.06
N ALA A 231 -11.85 5.58 1.89
CA ALA A 231 -10.54 5.67 1.25
C ALA A 231 -9.77 6.90 1.71
N GLN A 232 -8.43 6.80 1.71
CA GLN A 232 -7.55 7.93 2.02
C GLN A 232 -7.25 8.76 0.77
N VAL A 233 -7.12 10.09 0.94
CA VAL A 233 -6.65 11.01 -0.10
C VAL A 233 -5.32 11.62 0.33
N VAL A 234 -4.32 11.54 -0.55
CA VAL A 234 -3.01 12.16 -0.34
C VAL A 234 -2.80 13.21 -1.44
N PRO A 235 -2.89 14.50 -1.13
CA PRO A 235 -2.56 15.54 -2.10
C PRO A 235 -1.04 15.64 -2.27
N VAL A 236 -0.59 15.70 -3.53
CA VAL A 236 0.83 15.77 -3.92
C VAL A 236 0.95 16.64 -5.17
N SER A 237 2.00 17.43 -5.28
CA SER A 237 2.38 18.02 -6.55
C SER A 237 3.47 17.18 -7.20
N ALA A 238 3.10 16.44 -8.25
CA ALA A 238 4.06 15.60 -8.97
C ALA A 238 5.23 16.38 -9.56
N ALA A 239 5.02 17.65 -9.91
CA ALA A 239 6.07 18.55 -10.38
C ALA A 239 7.08 18.86 -9.28
N ILE A 240 6.62 19.26 -8.09
CA ILE A 240 7.49 19.50 -6.92
C ILE A 240 8.29 18.22 -6.58
N GLU A 241 7.63 17.06 -6.57
CA GLU A 241 8.30 15.80 -6.24
C GLU A 241 9.37 15.43 -7.27
N GLU A 242 9.14 15.73 -8.55
CA GLU A 242 10.13 15.53 -9.60
C GLU A 242 11.34 16.43 -9.39
N GLU A 243 11.15 17.70 -9.04
CA GLU A 243 12.24 18.63 -8.73
C GLU A 243 13.01 18.19 -7.49
N LEU A 244 12.31 17.89 -6.39
CA LEU A 244 12.92 17.37 -5.15
C LEU A 244 13.76 16.12 -5.38
N SER A 245 13.35 15.26 -6.31
CA SER A 245 14.07 14.02 -6.63
C SER A 245 15.43 14.25 -7.33
N GLN A 246 15.70 15.45 -7.80
CA GLN A 246 16.93 15.85 -8.49
C GLN A 246 17.91 16.60 -7.57
N LEU A 247 17.44 17.05 -6.40
CA LEU A 247 18.25 17.82 -5.45
C LEU A 247 19.02 16.89 -4.51
N ASP A 248 20.17 17.35 -4.03
CA ASP A 248 20.84 16.73 -2.91
C ASP A 248 20.10 17.00 -1.57
N ASP A 249 20.52 16.35 -0.49
CA ASP A 249 19.81 16.44 0.79
C ASP A 249 19.73 17.87 1.35
N ALA A 250 20.80 18.68 1.21
CA ALA A 250 20.84 20.05 1.73
C ALA A 250 19.95 21.00 0.91
N ASP A 251 20.01 20.91 -0.40
CA ASP A 251 19.20 21.73 -1.31
C ASP A 251 17.72 21.33 -1.21
N ARG A 252 17.43 20.04 -1.01
CA ARG A 252 16.07 19.55 -0.80
C ARG A 252 15.45 20.11 0.48
N ASP A 253 16.17 20.12 1.59
CA ASP A 253 15.69 20.65 2.87
C ASP A 253 15.45 22.17 2.78
N ALA A 254 16.32 22.91 2.08
CA ALA A 254 16.13 24.33 1.81
C ALA A 254 14.87 24.57 0.96
N PHE A 255 14.70 23.81 -0.11
CA PHE A 255 13.54 23.92 -1.02
C PHE A 255 12.21 23.61 -0.31
N LEU A 256 12.17 22.56 0.51
CA LEU A 256 10.99 22.24 1.34
C LEU A 256 10.66 23.40 2.30
N THR A 257 11.68 23.97 2.93
CA THR A 257 11.51 25.12 3.85
C THR A 257 10.91 26.32 3.13
N ASP A 258 11.41 26.65 1.92
CA ASP A 258 10.92 27.76 1.11
C ASP A 258 9.45 27.57 0.68
N LEU A 259 9.04 26.32 0.46
CA LEU A 259 7.65 25.95 0.16
C LEU A 259 6.76 25.81 1.40
N GLY A 260 7.31 25.95 2.60
CA GLY A 260 6.57 25.73 3.86
C GLY A 260 6.12 24.29 4.06
N LEU A 261 6.85 23.31 3.51
CA LEU A 261 6.58 21.89 3.63
C LEU A 261 7.52 21.24 4.63
N ASP A 262 6.98 20.42 5.52
CA ASP A 262 7.77 19.70 6.52
C ASP A 262 8.51 18.48 5.94
N GLU A 263 7.98 17.91 4.85
CA GLU A 263 8.54 16.72 4.20
C GLU A 263 8.06 16.60 2.74
N PRO A 264 8.77 15.81 1.89
CA PRO A 264 8.28 15.46 0.57
C PRO A 264 6.89 14.79 0.61
N GLY A 265 6.01 15.16 -0.31
CA GLY A 265 4.69 14.56 -0.43
C GLY A 265 4.75 13.04 -0.70
N LEU A 266 5.80 12.56 -1.38
CA LEU A 266 6.06 11.15 -1.60
C LEU A 266 6.17 10.36 -0.29
N ASN A 267 6.74 10.92 0.77
CA ASN A 267 6.81 10.27 2.07
C ASN A 267 5.41 9.96 2.62
N ARG A 268 4.47 10.89 2.41
CA ARG A 268 3.05 10.69 2.78
C ARG A 268 2.40 9.61 1.93
N VAL A 269 2.68 9.57 0.62
CA VAL A 269 2.17 8.52 -0.28
C VAL A 269 2.69 7.15 0.13
N ILE A 270 3.99 7.03 0.43
CA ILE A 270 4.60 5.76 0.84
C ILE A 270 4.00 5.26 2.15
N ARG A 271 3.86 6.12 3.16
CA ARG A 271 3.24 5.75 4.44
C ARG A 271 1.76 5.40 4.29
N ALA A 272 1.03 6.14 3.46
CA ALA A 272 -0.38 5.85 3.17
C ALA A 272 -0.54 4.48 2.48
N ALA A 273 0.30 4.17 1.48
CA ALA A 273 0.32 2.86 0.83
C ALA A 273 0.64 1.73 1.80
N TYR A 274 1.60 1.95 2.70
CA TYR A 274 1.99 1.00 3.73
C TYR A 274 0.82 0.68 4.67
N THR A 275 0.12 1.71 5.13
CA THR A 275 -1.09 1.58 5.97
C THR A 275 -2.23 0.90 5.20
N LEU A 276 -2.46 1.29 3.93
CA LEU A 276 -3.49 0.73 3.07
C LEU A 276 -3.34 -0.78 2.88
N LEU A 277 -2.09 -1.24 2.79
CA LEU A 277 -1.74 -2.65 2.68
C LEU A 277 -1.90 -3.44 3.99
N GLY A 278 -2.33 -2.78 5.07
CA GLY A 278 -2.47 -3.38 6.39
C GLY A 278 -1.14 -3.84 6.97
N LEU A 279 -0.07 -3.11 6.70
CA LEU A 279 1.27 -3.41 7.16
C LEU A 279 1.62 -2.66 8.43
N GLN A 280 2.50 -3.24 9.21
CA GLN A 280 3.12 -2.62 10.38
C GLN A 280 4.61 -2.96 10.44
N THR A 281 5.34 -2.14 11.19
CA THR A 281 6.79 -2.25 11.34
C THR A 281 7.14 -2.71 12.74
N TYR A 282 8.06 -3.67 12.84
CA TYR A 282 8.81 -3.94 14.06
C TYR A 282 10.31 -3.78 13.77
N PHE A 283 11.10 -3.67 14.80
CA PHE A 283 12.53 -3.45 14.70
C PHE A 283 13.33 -4.60 15.33
N THR A 284 14.51 -4.84 14.77
CA THR A 284 15.59 -5.55 15.47
C THR A 284 16.74 -4.59 15.67
N ALA A 285 17.29 -4.55 16.88
CA ALA A 285 18.33 -3.60 17.24
C ALA A 285 19.55 -4.34 17.81
N GLY A 286 20.65 -4.33 17.06
CA GLY A 286 21.90 -4.97 17.44
C GLY A 286 23.12 -4.23 16.90
N VAL A 287 24.30 -4.52 17.44
CA VAL A 287 25.57 -3.87 17.07
C VAL A 287 25.92 -4.04 15.58
N LYS A 288 25.52 -5.15 14.97
CA LYS A 288 25.75 -5.39 13.54
C LYS A 288 24.79 -4.59 12.67
N GLU A 289 23.52 -4.58 13.04
CA GLU A 289 22.49 -3.85 12.29
C GLU A 289 21.34 -3.42 13.20
N VAL A 290 20.75 -2.29 12.87
CA VAL A 290 19.39 -1.89 13.25
C VAL A 290 18.54 -1.97 12.00
N ARG A 291 17.44 -2.72 12.07
CA ARG A 291 16.62 -2.98 10.89
C ARG A 291 15.14 -2.90 11.20
N ALA A 292 14.41 -2.27 10.27
CA ALA A 292 12.96 -2.27 10.23
C ALA A 292 12.47 -3.47 9.40
N TRP A 293 11.45 -4.16 9.91
CA TRP A 293 10.84 -5.33 9.29
C TRP A 293 9.35 -5.10 9.08
N THR A 294 8.84 -5.54 7.95
CA THR A 294 7.41 -5.46 7.61
C THR A 294 6.69 -6.74 7.98
N VAL A 295 5.56 -6.59 8.67
CA VAL A 295 4.59 -7.68 8.88
C VAL A 295 3.18 -7.18 8.61
N ARG A 296 2.23 -8.08 8.38
CA ARG A 296 0.81 -7.72 8.39
C ARG A 296 0.37 -7.38 9.81
N ALA A 297 -0.47 -6.37 9.96
CA ALA A 297 -1.06 -6.02 11.24
C ALA A 297 -1.77 -7.23 11.85
N GLY A 298 -1.55 -7.46 13.15
CA GLY A 298 -2.07 -8.61 13.87
C GLY A 298 -1.27 -9.90 13.71
N SER A 299 -0.12 -9.90 13.02
CA SER A 299 0.78 -11.06 12.96
C SER A 299 1.29 -11.46 14.34
N THR A 300 1.39 -12.78 14.56
CA THR A 300 1.96 -13.33 15.78
C THR A 300 3.50 -13.26 15.78
N ALA A 301 4.12 -13.38 16.95
CA ALA A 301 5.58 -13.36 17.08
C ALA A 301 6.29 -14.44 16.22
N PRO A 302 5.82 -15.69 16.10
CA PRO A 302 6.38 -16.67 15.17
C PRO A 302 6.27 -16.21 13.70
N GLN A 303 5.13 -15.63 13.29
CA GLN A 303 4.96 -15.11 11.93
C GLN A 303 5.90 -13.94 11.64
N ALA A 304 6.14 -13.06 12.63
CA ALA A 304 7.14 -12.01 12.51
C ALA A 304 8.56 -12.59 12.41
N ALA A 305 8.88 -13.60 13.19
CA ALA A 305 10.16 -14.31 13.10
C ALA A 305 10.38 -14.95 11.72
N ALA A 306 9.32 -15.46 11.10
CA ALA A 306 9.36 -16.04 9.75
C ALA A 306 9.81 -15.04 8.67
N VAL A 307 9.51 -13.75 8.84
CA VAL A 307 9.94 -12.69 7.92
C VAL A 307 11.47 -12.56 7.89
N ILE A 308 12.14 -12.86 9.00
CA ILE A 308 13.60 -12.88 9.06
C ILE A 308 14.14 -14.15 8.41
N HIS A 309 13.63 -15.30 8.83
CA HIS A 309 13.98 -16.60 8.28
C HIS A 309 12.94 -17.65 8.69
N THR A 310 12.62 -18.57 7.76
CA THR A 310 11.63 -19.65 8.03
C THR A 310 12.00 -20.55 9.20
N ASP A 311 13.29 -20.75 9.47
CA ASP A 311 13.75 -21.54 10.61
C ASP A 311 13.48 -20.87 11.95
N PHE A 312 13.43 -19.53 11.98
CA PHE A 312 13.06 -18.78 13.19
C PHE A 312 11.61 -19.01 13.59
N GLU A 313 10.71 -19.17 12.62
CA GLU A 313 9.33 -19.57 12.88
C GLU A 313 9.25 -20.99 13.44
N LYS A 314 9.89 -21.96 12.75
CA LYS A 314 9.85 -23.38 13.12
C LYS A 314 10.45 -23.63 14.51
N GLY A 315 11.59 -23.00 14.78
CA GLY A 315 12.32 -23.14 16.04
C GLY A 315 11.92 -22.11 17.10
N PHE A 316 10.85 -21.32 16.91
CA PHE A 316 10.47 -20.23 17.80
C PHE A 316 10.27 -20.70 19.25
N ILE A 317 10.97 -20.06 20.17
CA ILE A 317 10.84 -20.27 21.61
C ILE A 317 10.08 -19.12 22.26
N ARG A 318 10.57 -17.89 22.08
CA ARG A 318 9.99 -16.66 22.62
C ARG A 318 10.54 -15.42 21.91
N ALA A 319 9.84 -14.30 22.05
CA ALA A 319 10.33 -12.98 21.67
C ALA A 319 10.64 -12.16 22.94
N GLU A 320 11.84 -11.61 23.02
CA GLU A 320 12.20 -10.57 23.97
C GLU A 320 11.76 -9.25 23.34
N THR A 321 10.78 -8.59 23.96
CA THR A 321 10.03 -7.48 23.37
C THR A 321 10.15 -6.24 24.22
N ILE A 322 10.55 -5.12 23.61
CA ILE A 322 10.59 -3.79 24.24
C ILE A 322 9.78 -2.85 23.34
N ALA A 323 8.86 -2.07 23.93
CA ALA A 323 8.18 -1.02 23.18
C ALA A 323 9.20 0.05 22.75
N PHE A 324 9.02 0.61 21.56
CA PHE A 324 9.93 1.63 21.00
C PHE A 324 10.20 2.77 22.00
N ASP A 325 9.15 3.34 22.60
CA ASP A 325 9.28 4.46 23.55
C ASP A 325 10.07 4.07 24.80
N ASP A 326 9.90 2.85 25.30
CA ASP A 326 10.67 2.33 26.43
C ASP A 326 12.14 2.10 26.03
N PHE A 327 12.41 1.64 24.81
CA PHE A 327 13.77 1.49 24.31
C PHE A 327 14.53 2.82 24.26
N LEU A 328 13.87 3.89 23.79
CA LEU A 328 14.43 5.25 23.79
C LEU A 328 14.61 5.78 25.22
N LYS A 329 13.56 5.71 26.04
CA LYS A 329 13.54 6.24 27.40
C LYS A 329 14.64 5.65 28.27
N TYR A 330 14.86 4.36 28.16
CA TYR A 330 15.85 3.65 28.96
C TYR A 330 17.19 3.43 28.25
N LYS A 331 17.39 4.09 27.11
CA LYS A 331 18.65 4.11 26.33
C LYS A 331 19.14 2.72 25.92
N GLY A 332 18.21 1.88 25.44
CA GLY A 332 18.50 0.59 24.85
C GLY A 332 18.04 -0.61 25.67
N GLU A 333 18.42 -1.81 25.22
CA GLU A 333 17.95 -3.08 25.77
C GLU A 333 18.31 -3.28 27.23
N ALA A 334 19.57 -2.96 27.61
CA ALA A 334 20.05 -3.15 29.00
C ALA A 334 19.26 -2.28 29.98
N GLY A 335 19.11 -0.99 29.69
CA GLY A 335 18.34 -0.08 30.55
C GLY A 335 16.86 -0.42 30.62
N ALA A 336 16.26 -0.85 29.52
CA ALA A 336 14.86 -1.32 29.49
C ALA A 336 14.70 -2.61 30.32
N ARG A 337 15.66 -3.52 30.28
CA ARG A 337 15.69 -4.74 31.10
C ARG A 337 15.74 -4.43 32.56
N ASP A 338 16.68 -3.55 32.97
CA ASP A 338 16.87 -3.13 34.37
C ASP A 338 15.63 -2.40 34.91
N ALA A 339 14.91 -1.68 34.06
CA ALA A 339 13.65 -1.02 34.38
C ALA A 339 12.43 -1.95 34.34
N GLY A 340 12.60 -3.24 34.06
CA GLY A 340 11.51 -4.22 33.97
C GLY A 340 10.59 -4.00 32.75
N ARG A 341 11.09 -3.37 31.68
CA ARG A 341 10.33 -3.08 30.44
C ARG A 341 10.59 -4.07 29.31
N LEU A 342 11.54 -4.98 29.48
CA LEU A 342 11.73 -6.10 28.57
C LEU A 342 10.73 -7.21 28.94
N ARG A 343 9.82 -7.48 28.04
CA ARG A 343 8.81 -8.52 28.16
C ARG A 343 9.24 -9.79 27.45
N LEU A 344 8.84 -10.94 27.99
CA LEU A 344 9.05 -12.24 27.35
C LEU A 344 7.71 -12.71 26.78
N GLU A 345 7.59 -12.71 25.48
CA GLU A 345 6.35 -12.98 24.77
C GLU A 345 6.38 -14.37 24.10
N GLY A 346 5.27 -15.08 24.20
CA GLY A 346 5.08 -16.42 23.64
C GLY A 346 4.54 -16.40 22.22
N LYS A 347 4.12 -17.58 21.73
CA LYS A 347 3.66 -17.82 20.35
C LYS A 347 2.40 -17.04 19.99
N GLU A 348 1.52 -16.77 20.96
CA GLU A 348 0.23 -16.09 20.75
C GLU A 348 0.36 -14.55 20.76
N TYR A 349 1.54 -14.04 21.10
CA TYR A 349 1.75 -12.60 21.13
C TYR A 349 1.58 -11.99 19.75
N ARG A 350 0.70 -11.00 19.64
CA ARG A 350 0.53 -10.19 18.43
C ARG A 350 1.46 -9.00 18.49
N VAL A 351 2.38 -8.97 17.53
CA VAL A 351 3.38 -7.91 17.39
C VAL A 351 2.66 -6.57 17.28
N GLN A 352 3.15 -5.57 18.01
CA GLN A 352 2.65 -4.22 17.96
C GLN A 352 3.53 -3.35 17.06
N GLU A 353 2.93 -2.29 16.50
CA GLU A 353 3.65 -1.29 15.72
C GLU A 353 4.77 -0.66 16.56
N GLY A 354 6.00 -0.72 16.06
CA GLY A 354 7.18 -0.17 16.74
C GLY A 354 7.83 -1.06 17.78
N ASP A 355 7.37 -2.29 17.99
CA ASP A 355 8.05 -3.23 18.89
C ASP A 355 9.51 -3.43 18.47
N VAL A 356 10.43 -3.40 19.42
CA VAL A 356 11.84 -3.82 19.25
C VAL A 356 11.95 -5.25 19.74
N LEU A 357 12.22 -6.19 18.82
CA LEU A 357 12.12 -7.63 19.04
C LEU A 357 13.49 -8.31 18.95
N HIS A 358 13.72 -9.25 19.85
CA HIS A 358 14.82 -10.20 19.76
C HIS A 358 14.24 -11.63 19.87
N PHE A 359 14.26 -12.37 18.79
CA PHE A 359 13.72 -13.72 18.74
C PHE A 359 14.71 -14.74 19.30
N ARG A 360 14.24 -15.60 20.20
CA ARG A 360 14.95 -16.79 20.68
C ARG A 360 14.36 -17.99 19.97
N PHE A 361 15.20 -18.75 19.33
CA PHE A 361 14.83 -19.93 18.56
C PHE A 361 15.86 -21.03 18.72
N ASN A 362 15.46 -22.26 18.46
CA ASN A 362 16.32 -23.42 18.41
C ASN A 362 16.06 -24.16 17.10
N VAL A 363 17.12 -24.44 16.33
CA VAL A 363 17.08 -25.12 15.02
C VAL A 363 17.73 -26.48 15.15
#